data_2fff9b7e4804b05ddd2ab66266759b5b
#
_entry.id   2fff9b7e4804b05ddd2ab66266759b5b
#
_cell.length_a   1.000
_cell.length_b   1.000
_cell.length_c   1.000
_cell.angle_alpha   90.00
_cell.angle_beta   90.00
_cell.angle_gamma   90.00
#
_symmetry.space_group_name_H-M   'P 1'
#
loop_
_entity.id
_entity.type
_entity.pdbx_description
1 polymer ?
#
loop_
_entity_poly.entity_id
_entity_poly.type
_entity_poly.pdbx_seq_one_letter_code
_entity_poly.pdbx_strand_id
1 'polypeptide(L)'
;DLYVQIFYFPDRIGHLFWRHVDEGHPLHDPVAATKYAPELLRAYKRMDDLVGRARELAGPEAAFLVVSDHGFSSYRRGLNTNTWLVRNGFMVLDGQGEAATLEDLFDTGDLFQNVDWSKTKAYALGLGSVYVNLVGREKEGIVLPGTEYREVVEQIREGLEALVDPETGERPVSRVWTRDEMYNQYDPDVIPDLRVGNSLDYRVSWQTTLGGVPPDVIEDNTKPWSGDHCSNDPDVVRGIFFLNREIESDQPGMVDVMPTVLRLLDLPVPDGLDGEPLL
;
A
#
# COMPACT_ATOMS: atom_id res chain seq x y z
N ASP A 1 -29.81 -13.38 9.49
CA ASP A 1 -28.61 -14.16 9.06
C ASP A 1 -27.68 -13.28 8.24
N LEU A 2 -26.37 -13.50 8.34
CA LEU A 2 -25.33 -12.82 7.56
C LEU A 2 -24.70 -13.80 6.58
N TYR A 3 -24.58 -13.40 5.32
CA TYR A 3 -23.79 -14.12 4.31
C TYR A 3 -22.71 -13.19 3.78
N VAL A 4 -21.45 -13.65 3.75
CA VAL A 4 -20.29 -12.93 3.23
C VAL A 4 -19.58 -13.78 2.18
N GLN A 5 -19.30 -13.19 1.02
CA GLN A 5 -18.53 -13.82 -0.05
C GLN A 5 -17.45 -12.90 -0.54
N ILE A 6 -16.21 -13.40 -0.58
CA ILE A 6 -15.05 -12.67 -1.07
C ILE A 6 -14.66 -13.20 -2.46
N PHE A 7 -14.37 -12.29 -3.37
CA PHE A 7 -13.91 -12.59 -4.72
C PHE A 7 -12.53 -11.97 -4.96
N TYR A 8 -11.50 -12.81 -5.05
CA TYR A 8 -10.12 -12.39 -5.36
C TYR A 8 -9.84 -12.19 -6.85
N PHE A 9 -10.79 -12.52 -7.71
CA PHE A 9 -10.58 -12.53 -9.15
C PHE A 9 -10.31 -11.14 -9.75
N PRO A 10 -11.04 -10.07 -9.38
CA PRO A 10 -10.77 -8.72 -9.90
C PRO A 10 -9.36 -8.24 -9.56
N ASP A 11 -8.91 -8.48 -8.33
CA ASP A 11 -7.57 -8.14 -7.85
C ASP A 11 -6.49 -8.85 -8.69
N ARG A 12 -6.56 -10.17 -8.79
CA ARG A 12 -5.55 -10.96 -9.51
C ARG A 12 -5.43 -10.60 -10.98
N ILE A 13 -6.54 -10.34 -11.64
CA ILE A 13 -6.50 -9.95 -13.06
C ILE A 13 -5.99 -8.51 -13.20
N GLY A 14 -6.31 -7.62 -12.27
CA GLY A 14 -5.76 -6.28 -12.19
C GLY A 14 -4.23 -6.30 -12.17
N HIS A 15 -3.65 -7.05 -11.26
CA HIS A 15 -2.19 -7.14 -11.15
C HIS A 15 -1.48 -7.54 -12.45
N LEU A 16 -2.02 -8.52 -13.19
CA LEU A 16 -1.32 -9.10 -14.33
C LEU A 16 -1.67 -8.46 -15.67
N PHE A 17 -2.86 -7.87 -15.80
CA PHE A 17 -3.39 -7.40 -17.09
C PHE A 17 -3.38 -5.87 -17.24
N TRP A 18 -3.08 -5.11 -16.19
CA TRP A 18 -3.14 -3.65 -16.21
C TRP A 18 -2.27 -3.04 -17.31
N ARG A 19 -1.05 -3.56 -17.55
CA ARG A 19 -0.16 -3.13 -18.63
C ARG A 19 -0.75 -3.20 -20.04
N HIS A 20 -1.82 -3.98 -20.23
CA HIS A 20 -2.47 -4.08 -21.53
C HIS A 20 -3.52 -2.98 -21.76
N VAL A 21 -3.98 -2.32 -20.69
CA VAL A 21 -4.90 -1.17 -20.76
C VAL A 21 -4.20 0.16 -20.53
N ASP A 22 -3.01 0.13 -19.95
CA ASP A 22 -2.20 1.31 -19.67
C ASP A 22 -1.08 1.47 -20.70
N GLU A 23 -1.29 2.37 -21.67
CA GLU A 23 -0.34 2.64 -22.75
C GLU A 23 0.99 3.24 -22.24
N GLY A 24 0.99 3.87 -21.05
CA GLY A 24 2.18 4.44 -20.41
C GLY A 24 3.03 3.43 -19.63
N HIS A 25 2.56 2.18 -19.49
CA HIS A 25 3.30 1.19 -18.72
C HIS A 25 4.56 0.72 -19.47
N PRO A 26 5.75 0.60 -18.82
CA PRO A 26 7.01 0.18 -19.47
C PRO A 26 6.92 -1.14 -20.24
N LEU A 27 6.05 -2.06 -19.81
CA LEU A 27 5.80 -3.34 -20.49
C LEU A 27 4.56 -3.33 -21.39
N HIS A 28 4.04 -2.14 -21.75
CA HIS A 28 2.93 -2.08 -22.71
C HIS A 28 3.36 -2.59 -24.09
N ASP A 29 2.61 -3.53 -24.61
CA ASP A 29 2.77 -4.04 -25.99
C ASP A 29 1.44 -3.88 -26.73
N PRO A 30 1.35 -2.99 -27.72
CA PRO A 30 0.12 -2.74 -28.47
C PRO A 30 -0.48 -3.98 -29.15
N VAL A 31 0.36 -4.93 -29.57
CA VAL A 31 -0.08 -6.18 -30.20
C VAL A 31 -0.73 -7.09 -29.15
N ALA A 32 -0.07 -7.29 -28.02
CA ALA A 32 -0.63 -8.05 -26.89
C ALA A 32 -1.87 -7.38 -26.30
N ALA A 33 -1.89 -6.04 -26.23
CA ALA A 33 -3.03 -5.26 -25.74
C ALA A 33 -4.31 -5.52 -26.55
N THR A 34 -4.22 -5.64 -27.86
CA THR A 34 -5.38 -5.98 -28.72
C THR A 34 -6.08 -7.27 -28.25
N LYS A 35 -5.32 -8.23 -27.74
CA LYS A 35 -5.83 -9.52 -27.27
C LYS A 35 -6.26 -9.49 -25.80
N TYR A 36 -5.46 -8.84 -24.93
CA TYR A 36 -5.56 -9.01 -23.48
C TYR A 36 -6.23 -7.85 -22.75
N ALA A 37 -6.25 -6.62 -23.30
CA ALA A 37 -6.94 -5.50 -22.67
C ALA A 37 -8.44 -5.78 -22.41
N PRO A 38 -9.18 -6.43 -23.35
CA PRO A 38 -10.58 -6.74 -23.10
C PRO A 38 -10.85 -7.68 -21.90
N GLU A 39 -9.83 -8.43 -21.45
CA GLU A 39 -10.01 -9.39 -20.36
C GLU A 39 -10.25 -8.70 -19.02
N LEU A 40 -9.62 -7.54 -18.80
CA LEU A 40 -9.87 -6.75 -17.59
C LEU A 40 -11.33 -6.30 -17.51
N LEU A 41 -11.86 -5.72 -18.60
CA LEU A 41 -13.29 -5.34 -18.68
C LEU A 41 -14.22 -6.56 -18.55
N ARG A 42 -13.84 -7.70 -19.12
CA ARG A 42 -14.62 -8.94 -19.02
C ARG A 42 -14.69 -9.44 -17.58
N ALA A 43 -13.61 -9.27 -16.81
CA ALA A 43 -13.60 -9.60 -15.39
C ALA A 43 -14.61 -8.78 -14.60
N TYR A 44 -14.62 -7.45 -14.79
CA TYR A 44 -15.58 -6.57 -14.12
C TYR A 44 -17.03 -6.88 -14.53
N LYS A 45 -17.31 -7.12 -15.81
CA LYS A 45 -18.63 -7.54 -16.27
C LYS A 45 -19.08 -8.87 -15.62
N ARG A 46 -18.13 -9.81 -15.45
CA ARG A 46 -18.43 -11.07 -14.76
C ARG A 46 -18.79 -10.85 -13.29
N MET A 47 -18.14 -9.89 -12.62
CA MET A 47 -18.50 -9.53 -11.25
C MET A 47 -19.87 -8.88 -11.17
N ASP A 48 -20.20 -7.99 -12.12
CA ASP A 48 -21.52 -7.37 -12.20
C ASP A 48 -22.63 -8.42 -12.38
N ASP A 49 -22.45 -9.40 -13.28
CA ASP A 49 -23.36 -10.54 -13.46
C ASP A 49 -23.57 -11.33 -12.15
N LEU A 50 -22.48 -11.56 -11.39
CA LEU A 50 -22.55 -12.28 -10.11
C LEU A 50 -23.30 -11.47 -9.04
N VAL A 51 -23.06 -10.17 -8.97
CA VAL A 51 -23.79 -9.26 -8.08
C VAL A 51 -25.28 -9.25 -8.42
N GLY A 52 -25.64 -9.15 -9.72
CA GLY A 52 -27.02 -9.22 -10.17
C GLY A 52 -27.72 -10.50 -9.72
N ARG A 53 -27.11 -11.65 -9.95
CA ARG A 53 -27.64 -12.96 -9.53
C ARG A 53 -27.78 -13.10 -8.01
N ALA A 54 -26.77 -12.62 -7.26
CA ALA A 54 -26.81 -12.65 -5.80
C ALA A 54 -27.97 -11.81 -5.25
N ARG A 55 -28.20 -10.62 -5.81
CA ARG A 55 -29.34 -9.75 -5.46
C ARG A 55 -30.68 -10.42 -5.72
N GLU A 56 -30.83 -11.07 -6.88
CA GLU A 56 -32.05 -11.81 -7.24
C GLU A 56 -32.33 -12.93 -6.22
N LEU A 57 -31.31 -13.68 -5.82
CA LEU A 57 -31.43 -14.78 -4.85
C LEU A 57 -31.68 -14.28 -3.42
N ALA A 58 -31.08 -13.16 -3.02
CA ALA A 58 -31.29 -12.57 -1.70
C ALA A 58 -32.71 -12.00 -1.52
N GLY A 59 -33.31 -11.55 -2.59
CA GLY A 59 -34.65 -10.95 -2.59
C GLY A 59 -34.65 -9.47 -2.15
N PRO A 60 -35.80 -8.78 -2.30
CA PRO A 60 -35.89 -7.32 -2.14
C PRO A 60 -35.73 -6.84 -0.67
N GLU A 61 -36.02 -7.71 0.28
CA GLU A 61 -35.98 -7.36 1.72
C GLU A 61 -34.55 -7.44 2.30
N ALA A 62 -33.66 -8.19 1.65
CA ALA A 62 -32.28 -8.31 2.13
C ALA A 62 -31.51 -6.99 1.99
N ALA A 63 -30.80 -6.59 3.04
CA ALA A 63 -29.74 -5.61 2.89
C ALA A 63 -28.60 -6.21 2.07
N PHE A 64 -28.20 -5.53 1.01
CA PHE A 64 -27.20 -6.03 0.06
C PHE A 64 -26.06 -5.02 -0.09
N LEU A 65 -24.88 -5.41 0.36
CA LEU A 65 -23.67 -4.60 0.37
C LEU A 65 -22.65 -5.15 -0.62
N VAL A 66 -22.07 -4.28 -1.45
CA VAL A 66 -20.88 -4.56 -2.27
C VAL A 66 -19.80 -3.59 -1.87
N VAL A 67 -18.67 -4.12 -1.45
CA VAL A 67 -17.56 -3.33 -0.93
C VAL A 67 -16.24 -3.92 -1.41
N SER A 68 -15.23 -3.07 -1.64
CA SER A 68 -13.84 -3.50 -1.77
C SER A 68 -12.98 -2.86 -0.69
N ASP A 69 -11.97 -3.58 -0.26
CA ASP A 69 -10.97 -3.12 0.71
C ASP A 69 -10.05 -2.04 0.14
N HIS A 70 -9.86 -2.00 -1.17
CA HIS A 70 -9.10 -1.01 -1.92
C HIS A 70 -9.57 -0.89 -3.38
N GLY A 71 -9.11 0.13 -4.06
CA GLY A 71 -9.17 0.27 -5.51
C GLY A 71 -7.92 -0.29 -6.18
N PHE A 72 -7.57 0.26 -7.36
CA PHE A 72 -6.47 -0.24 -8.17
C PHE A 72 -5.88 0.88 -9.03
N SER A 73 -4.54 0.85 -9.25
CA SER A 73 -3.86 1.80 -10.12
C SER A 73 -2.76 1.12 -10.93
N SER A 74 -2.21 1.84 -11.91
CA SER A 74 -1.03 1.37 -12.63
C SER A 74 0.19 1.35 -11.73
N TYR A 75 1.05 0.37 -11.91
CA TYR A 75 2.35 0.30 -11.30
C TYR A 75 3.44 0.42 -12.39
N ARG A 76 3.80 1.65 -12.73
CA ARG A 76 4.79 1.95 -13.75
C ARG A 76 6.20 2.03 -13.18
N ARG A 77 6.37 2.66 -12.02
CA ARG A 77 7.69 2.95 -11.43
C ARG A 77 7.76 2.58 -9.95
N GLY A 78 8.87 1.95 -9.55
CA GLY A 78 9.15 1.50 -8.20
C GLY A 78 10.02 2.48 -7.41
N LEU A 79 9.60 2.84 -6.20
CA LEU A 79 10.40 3.63 -5.26
C LEU A 79 11.22 2.70 -4.35
N ASN A 80 12.54 2.84 -4.39
CA ASN A 80 13.50 2.15 -3.53
C ASN A 80 13.81 3.00 -2.29
N THR A 81 12.94 2.93 -1.30
CA THR A 81 13.02 3.78 -0.10
C THR A 81 14.32 3.58 0.67
N ASN A 82 14.83 2.36 0.78
CA ASN A 82 16.12 2.12 1.45
C ASN A 82 17.30 2.78 0.70
N THR A 83 17.29 2.75 -0.64
CA THR A 83 18.30 3.48 -1.43
C THR A 83 18.22 4.98 -1.21
N TRP A 84 16.99 5.53 -1.09
CA TRP A 84 16.81 6.92 -0.73
C TRP A 84 17.34 7.22 0.68
N LEU A 85 17.06 6.36 1.68
CA LEU A 85 17.58 6.49 3.05
C LEU A 85 19.11 6.46 3.08
N VAL A 86 19.76 5.61 2.29
CA VAL A 86 21.23 5.56 2.16
C VAL A 86 21.77 6.86 1.56
N ARG A 87 21.18 7.32 0.46
CA ARG A 87 21.64 8.54 -0.23
C ARG A 87 21.47 9.80 0.63
N ASN A 88 20.55 9.80 1.59
CA ASN A 88 20.29 10.91 2.51
C ASN A 88 20.90 10.72 3.90
N GLY A 89 21.72 9.69 4.11
CA GLY A 89 22.48 9.48 5.35
C GLY A 89 21.66 8.99 6.55
N PHE A 90 20.46 8.46 6.31
CA PHE A 90 19.65 7.80 7.34
C PHE A 90 19.97 6.31 7.49
N MET A 91 20.47 5.68 6.44
CA MET A 91 20.91 4.29 6.43
C MET A 91 22.37 4.23 5.98
N VAL A 92 23.17 3.39 6.62
CA VAL A 92 24.59 3.21 6.30
C VAL A 92 24.84 1.75 5.99
N LEU A 93 25.49 1.50 4.86
CA LEU A 93 25.93 0.16 4.47
C LEU A 93 27.37 -0.07 4.96
N ASP A 94 27.71 -1.28 5.39
CA ASP A 94 29.08 -1.61 5.67
C ASP A 94 29.88 -1.69 4.37
N GLY A 95 31.05 -1.07 4.29
CA GLY A 95 31.78 -0.71 3.08
C GLY A 95 32.34 -1.89 2.27
N GLN A 96 31.87 -3.10 2.43
CA GLN A 96 32.33 -4.32 1.73
C GLN A 96 31.27 -4.96 0.84
N GLY A 97 30.01 -4.49 0.87
CA GLY A 97 28.91 -5.11 0.16
C GLY A 97 28.38 -4.26 -0.98
N GLU A 98 28.20 -4.85 -2.16
CA GLU A 98 27.19 -4.36 -3.09
C GLU A 98 25.85 -4.34 -2.37
N ALA A 99 25.02 -3.35 -2.67
CA ALA A 99 23.70 -3.25 -2.10
C ALA A 99 22.94 -4.55 -2.34
N ALA A 100 22.42 -5.19 -1.27
CA ALA A 100 21.72 -6.46 -1.38
C ALA A 100 20.44 -6.26 -2.21
N THR A 101 20.31 -7.03 -3.26
CA THR A 101 19.12 -7.10 -4.11
C THR A 101 18.19 -8.23 -3.65
N LEU A 102 16.99 -8.30 -4.21
CA LEU A 102 16.07 -9.41 -3.96
C LEU A 102 16.68 -10.77 -4.28
N GLU A 103 17.46 -10.83 -5.35
CA GLU A 103 18.14 -12.03 -5.79
C GLU A 103 19.13 -12.51 -4.73
N ASP A 104 19.90 -11.61 -4.13
CA ASP A 104 20.83 -11.92 -3.04
C ASP A 104 20.11 -12.40 -1.78
N LEU A 105 18.96 -11.79 -1.46
CA LEU A 105 18.13 -12.18 -0.31
C LEU A 105 17.58 -13.61 -0.44
N PHE A 106 17.21 -14.03 -1.64
CA PHE A 106 16.73 -15.40 -1.88
C PHE A 106 17.82 -16.44 -1.75
N ASP A 107 19.07 -16.07 -2.03
CA ASP A 107 20.22 -16.98 -1.91
C ASP A 107 20.67 -17.18 -0.45
N THR A 108 20.55 -16.16 0.40
CA THR A 108 21.10 -16.16 1.75
C THR A 108 20.04 -16.24 2.84
N GLY A 109 18.81 -15.75 2.59
CA GLY A 109 17.70 -15.73 3.55
C GLY A 109 17.77 -14.63 4.62
N ASP A 110 18.84 -13.83 4.64
CA ASP A 110 19.03 -12.79 5.65
C ASP A 110 18.65 -11.40 5.10
N LEU A 111 17.78 -10.68 5.80
CA LEU A 111 17.43 -9.30 5.49
C LEU A 111 18.52 -8.35 5.97
N PHE A 112 18.77 -7.27 5.24
CA PHE A 112 19.68 -6.19 5.65
C PHE A 112 21.13 -6.60 5.90
N GLN A 113 21.68 -7.57 5.17
CA GLN A 113 22.99 -8.16 5.42
C GLN A 113 24.15 -7.17 5.47
N ASN A 114 24.07 -6.10 4.68
CA ASN A 114 25.15 -5.12 4.52
C ASN A 114 24.84 -3.80 5.24
N VAL A 115 23.97 -3.81 6.26
CA VAL A 115 23.60 -2.60 7.00
C VAL A 115 24.46 -2.46 8.25
N ASP A 116 25.13 -1.33 8.38
CA ASP A 116 25.80 -0.91 9.63
C ASP A 116 24.76 -0.31 10.58
N TRP A 117 24.17 -1.14 11.41
CA TRP A 117 23.14 -0.74 12.38
C TRP A 117 23.64 0.28 13.41
N SER A 118 24.95 0.28 13.71
CA SER A 118 25.55 1.23 14.65
C SER A 118 25.55 2.68 14.13
N LYS A 119 25.23 2.88 12.84
CA LYS A 119 25.18 4.18 12.17
C LYS A 119 23.86 4.43 11.44
N THR A 120 23.00 3.45 11.33
CA THR A 120 21.72 3.52 10.64
C THR A 120 20.64 4.08 11.56
N LYS A 121 20.05 5.21 11.18
CA LYS A 121 18.96 5.88 11.93
C LYS A 121 17.56 5.39 11.56
N ALA A 122 17.36 4.93 10.33
CA ALA A 122 16.07 4.45 9.85
C ALA A 122 16.23 3.42 8.73
N TYR A 123 15.23 2.59 8.57
CA TYR A 123 15.15 1.55 7.53
C TYR A 123 13.71 1.36 7.05
N ALA A 124 13.54 0.90 5.81
CA ALA A 124 12.23 0.57 5.24
C ALA A 124 12.08 -0.93 5.06
N LEU A 125 10.92 -1.47 5.44
CA LEU A 125 10.57 -2.88 5.31
C LEU A 125 9.08 -3.03 5.03
N GLY A 126 8.70 -3.97 4.18
CA GLY A 126 7.31 -4.17 3.79
C GLY A 126 6.81 -3.12 2.80
N LEU A 127 5.50 -2.94 2.75
CA LEU A 127 4.82 -2.11 1.75
C LEU A 127 4.69 -0.65 2.24
N GLY A 128 5.74 0.15 2.05
CA GLY A 128 5.73 1.58 2.38
C GLY A 128 5.88 1.91 3.87
N SER A 129 6.39 0.99 4.67
CA SER A 129 6.67 1.22 6.09
C SER A 129 8.11 1.67 6.29
N VAL A 130 8.32 2.69 7.13
CA VAL A 130 9.64 3.15 7.56
C VAL A 130 9.70 3.11 9.08
N TYR A 131 10.78 2.56 9.59
CA TYR A 131 11.08 2.40 11.01
C TYR A 131 12.30 3.22 11.38
N VAL A 132 12.24 3.93 12.48
CA VAL A 132 13.40 4.57 13.09
C VAL A 132 14.14 3.55 13.95
N ASN A 133 15.44 3.44 13.82
CA ASN A 133 16.29 2.55 14.64
C ASN A 133 16.42 3.10 16.07
N LEU A 134 15.33 2.91 16.84
CA LEU A 134 15.06 3.56 18.11
C LEU A 134 15.71 2.83 19.29
N VAL A 135 16.41 3.55 20.15
CA VAL A 135 16.95 3.02 21.41
C VAL A 135 15.83 2.51 22.28
N GLY A 136 15.96 1.26 22.71
CA GLY A 136 14.99 0.56 23.57
C GLY A 136 13.92 -0.24 22.82
N ARG A 137 13.77 -0.06 21.52
CA ARG A 137 12.90 -0.83 20.63
C ARG A 137 13.72 -1.80 19.76
N GLU A 138 14.62 -1.28 18.96
CA GLU A 138 15.50 -2.09 18.14
C GLU A 138 16.71 -2.59 18.95
N LYS A 139 17.20 -3.78 18.58
CA LYS A 139 18.34 -4.41 19.25
C LYS A 139 19.60 -3.54 19.23
N GLU A 140 19.83 -2.85 18.13
CA GLU A 140 20.97 -1.96 17.90
C GLU A 140 20.50 -0.51 17.66
N GLY A 141 19.44 -0.11 18.37
CA GLY A 141 18.88 1.23 18.27
C GLY A 141 19.86 2.33 18.64
N ILE A 142 19.94 3.37 17.82
CA ILE A 142 20.87 4.49 18.03
C ILE A 142 20.16 5.85 18.18
N VAL A 143 18.92 5.97 17.68
CA VAL A 143 18.14 7.21 17.78
C VAL A 143 17.50 7.29 19.16
N LEU A 144 17.73 8.36 19.89
CA LEU A 144 17.16 8.57 21.22
C LEU A 144 15.67 8.93 21.14
N PRO A 145 14.83 8.37 22.03
CA PRO A 145 13.45 8.78 22.16
C PRO A 145 13.30 10.28 22.43
N GLY A 146 12.22 10.88 21.95
CA GLY A 146 11.91 12.29 22.20
C GLY A 146 12.33 13.21 21.05
N THR A 147 13.23 14.16 21.27
CA THR A 147 13.52 15.21 20.29
C THR A 147 14.22 14.65 19.05
N GLU A 148 15.26 13.84 19.24
CA GLU A 148 16.00 13.26 18.11
C GLU A 148 15.10 12.37 17.24
N TYR A 149 14.27 11.55 17.87
CA TYR A 149 13.26 10.73 17.16
C TYR A 149 12.36 11.60 16.27
N ARG A 150 11.78 12.67 16.83
CA ARG A 150 10.89 13.57 16.08
C ARG A 150 11.62 14.26 14.93
N GLU A 151 12.86 14.69 15.14
CA GLU A 151 13.68 15.30 14.10
C GLU A 151 13.99 14.34 12.95
N VAL A 152 14.32 13.08 13.25
CA VAL A 152 14.56 12.05 12.24
C VAL A 152 13.27 11.75 11.44
N VAL A 153 12.15 11.58 12.12
CA VAL A 153 10.83 11.35 11.51
C VAL A 153 10.48 12.49 10.55
N GLU A 154 10.59 13.74 10.99
CA GLU A 154 10.23 14.91 10.16
C GLU A 154 11.19 15.11 8.98
N GLN A 155 12.49 14.93 9.16
CA GLN A 155 13.47 15.02 8.07
C GLN A 155 13.21 13.97 6.98
N ILE A 156 12.85 12.73 7.36
CA ILE A 156 12.51 11.67 6.40
C ILE A 156 11.20 12.02 5.67
N ARG A 157 10.18 12.47 6.40
CA ARG A 157 8.89 12.91 5.86
C ARG A 157 9.07 14.00 4.80
N GLU A 158 9.68 15.13 5.21
CA GLU A 158 9.91 16.27 4.32
C GLU A 158 10.75 15.88 3.09
N GLY A 159 11.78 15.07 3.28
CA GLY A 159 12.67 14.66 2.21
C GLY A 159 11.99 13.71 1.19
N LEU A 160 11.15 12.79 1.66
CA LEU A 160 10.39 11.89 0.77
C LEU A 160 9.29 12.66 0.03
N GLU A 161 8.57 13.57 0.68
CA GLU A 161 7.54 14.40 0.05
C GLU A 161 8.12 15.42 -0.95
N ALA A 162 9.38 15.83 -0.76
CA ALA A 162 10.10 16.70 -1.70
C ALA A 162 10.75 15.95 -2.87
N LEU A 163 10.79 14.62 -2.85
CA LEU A 163 11.41 13.81 -3.89
C LEU A 163 10.73 14.05 -5.25
N VAL A 164 11.55 14.25 -6.28
CA VAL A 164 11.12 14.38 -7.68
C VAL A 164 11.81 13.28 -8.49
N ASP A 165 11.04 12.58 -9.29
CA ASP A 165 11.56 11.63 -10.25
C ASP A 165 12.27 12.38 -11.39
N PRO A 166 13.58 12.18 -11.58
CA PRO A 166 14.35 12.93 -12.57
C PRO A 166 13.95 12.61 -14.02
N GLU A 167 13.28 11.50 -14.27
CA GLU A 167 12.87 11.11 -15.63
C GLU A 167 11.51 11.69 -16.01
N THR A 168 10.57 11.72 -15.07
CA THR A 168 9.21 12.19 -15.33
C THR A 168 8.96 13.64 -14.89
N GLY A 169 9.73 14.14 -13.94
CA GLY A 169 9.50 15.41 -13.26
C GLY A 169 8.39 15.38 -12.22
N GLU A 170 7.78 14.22 -11.98
CA GLU A 170 6.68 14.03 -11.03
C GLU A 170 7.21 13.71 -9.62
N ARG A 171 6.33 13.81 -8.63
CA ARG A 171 6.61 13.40 -7.27
C ARG A 171 6.11 11.97 -7.05
N PRO A 172 7.00 11.00 -6.76
CA PRO A 172 6.60 9.61 -6.53
C PRO A 172 5.89 9.39 -5.18
N VAL A 173 6.03 10.34 -4.26
CA VAL A 173 5.40 10.31 -2.94
C VAL A 173 4.32 11.39 -2.89
N SER A 174 3.09 10.99 -2.63
CA SER A 174 1.93 11.88 -2.47
C SER A 174 1.89 12.47 -1.07
N ARG A 175 2.16 11.64 -0.06
CA ARG A 175 2.14 12.01 1.35
C ARG A 175 2.87 10.97 2.19
N VAL A 176 3.42 11.42 3.32
CA VAL A 176 3.97 10.53 4.35
C VAL A 176 3.22 10.79 5.67
N TRP A 177 2.61 9.76 6.22
CA TRP A 177 1.93 9.83 7.51
C TRP A 177 2.82 9.34 8.62
N THR A 178 2.77 10.02 9.75
CA THR A 178 3.30 9.50 11.03
C THR A 178 2.31 8.49 11.62
N ARG A 179 2.79 7.63 12.51
CA ARG A 179 1.91 6.68 13.23
C ARG A 179 0.80 7.38 14.04
N ASP A 180 1.10 8.56 14.61
CA ASP A 180 0.13 9.35 15.39
C ASP A 180 -0.99 9.96 14.52
N GLU A 181 -0.73 10.15 13.20
CA GLU A 181 -1.74 10.59 12.24
C GLU A 181 -2.63 9.44 11.73
N MET A 182 -2.13 8.20 11.79
CA MET A 182 -2.84 7.04 11.22
C MET A 182 -3.66 6.27 12.25
N TYR A 183 -3.23 6.21 13.49
CA TYR A 183 -3.79 5.30 14.48
C TYR A 183 -4.19 6.02 15.75
N ASN A 184 -5.43 5.82 16.20
CA ASN A 184 -5.92 6.33 17.48
C ASN A 184 -5.31 5.55 18.67
N GLN A 185 -5.06 4.26 18.47
CA GLN A 185 -4.44 3.37 19.44
C GLN A 185 -3.49 2.41 18.71
N TYR A 186 -2.27 2.25 19.21
CA TYR A 186 -1.28 1.38 18.62
C TYR A 186 -0.26 0.88 19.64
N ASP A 187 0.39 -0.23 19.32
CA ASP A 187 1.58 -0.69 20.01
C ASP A 187 2.82 -0.06 19.36
N PRO A 188 3.54 0.84 20.07
CA PRO A 188 4.68 1.57 19.52
C PRO A 188 5.87 0.65 19.18
N ASP A 189 5.90 -0.59 19.68
CA ASP A 189 6.96 -1.55 19.41
C ASP A 189 6.73 -2.34 18.12
N VAL A 190 5.50 -2.30 17.57
CA VAL A 190 5.11 -3.08 16.39
C VAL A 190 4.86 -2.21 15.16
N ILE A 191 4.21 -1.06 15.36
CA ILE A 191 3.76 -0.18 14.27
C ILE A 191 4.94 0.59 13.65
N PRO A 192 5.00 0.76 12.31
CA PRO A 192 5.98 1.62 11.67
C PRO A 192 5.85 3.08 12.12
N ASP A 193 6.97 3.80 12.16
CA ASP A 193 7.00 5.21 12.54
C ASP A 193 6.42 6.11 11.46
N LEU A 194 6.62 5.73 10.18
CA LEU A 194 6.10 6.42 9.01
C LEU A 194 5.47 5.45 8.03
N ARG A 195 4.46 5.92 7.33
CA ARG A 195 3.83 5.25 6.19
C ARG A 195 3.94 6.13 4.96
N VAL A 196 4.55 5.60 3.91
CA VAL A 196 4.76 6.31 2.65
C VAL A 196 3.60 6.03 1.71
N GLY A 197 2.85 7.06 1.35
CA GLY A 197 1.85 7.04 0.28
C GLY A 197 2.49 7.41 -1.04
N ASN A 198 2.28 6.60 -2.05
CA ASN A 198 2.81 6.84 -3.39
C ASN A 198 1.76 7.50 -4.28
N SER A 199 2.23 8.38 -5.15
CA SER A 199 1.42 9.01 -6.20
C SER A 199 0.95 7.99 -7.24
N LEU A 200 -0.01 8.38 -8.06
CA LEU A 200 -0.47 7.56 -9.18
C LEU A 200 0.72 7.09 -10.03
N ASP A 201 0.68 5.88 -10.52
CA ASP A 201 1.71 5.19 -11.30
C ASP A 201 2.98 4.77 -10.52
N TYR A 202 3.12 5.21 -9.26
CA TYR A 202 4.24 4.85 -8.38
C TYR A 202 3.79 3.89 -7.27
N ARG A 203 4.75 3.11 -6.82
CA ARG A 203 4.59 2.17 -5.70
C ARG A 203 5.95 1.92 -5.04
N VAL A 204 5.96 1.49 -3.78
CA VAL A 204 7.16 0.92 -3.18
C VAL A 204 7.67 -0.26 -3.99
N SER A 205 8.97 -0.31 -4.26
CA SER A 205 9.57 -1.40 -5.04
C SER A 205 9.53 -2.74 -4.31
N TRP A 206 9.65 -3.82 -5.07
CA TRP A 206 9.83 -5.16 -4.50
C TRP A 206 11.13 -5.28 -3.70
N GLN A 207 12.17 -4.55 -4.10
CA GLN A 207 13.47 -4.51 -3.41
C GLN A 207 13.31 -3.99 -1.98
N THR A 208 12.68 -2.82 -1.81
CA THR A 208 12.42 -2.22 -0.49
C THR A 208 11.56 -3.12 0.39
N THR A 209 10.58 -3.81 -0.19
CA THR A 209 9.64 -4.67 0.56
C THR A 209 10.36 -5.71 1.42
N LEU A 210 11.51 -6.18 0.99
CA LEU A 210 12.36 -7.17 1.69
C LEU A 210 13.67 -6.59 2.22
N GLY A 211 13.79 -5.26 2.30
CA GLY A 211 14.98 -4.61 2.85
C GLY A 211 16.13 -4.42 1.88
N GLY A 212 15.91 -4.64 0.57
CA GLY A 212 16.92 -4.44 -0.47
C GLY A 212 17.31 -2.97 -0.66
N VAL A 213 18.53 -2.76 -1.15
CA VAL A 213 19.12 -1.45 -1.45
C VAL A 213 19.72 -1.49 -2.86
N PRO A 214 18.91 -1.48 -3.93
CA PRO A 214 19.41 -1.42 -5.29
C PRO A 214 20.05 -0.07 -5.61
N PRO A 215 20.79 0.08 -6.72
CA PRO A 215 21.55 1.31 -7.01
C PRO A 215 20.65 2.54 -7.25
N ASP A 216 19.45 2.37 -7.81
CA ASP A 216 18.59 3.48 -8.18
C ASP A 216 17.49 3.74 -7.17
N VAL A 217 17.16 5.02 -6.91
CA VAL A 217 16.06 5.41 -6.00
C VAL A 217 14.71 5.12 -6.62
N ILE A 218 14.59 5.29 -7.94
CA ILE A 218 13.38 5.04 -8.70
C ILE A 218 13.76 4.20 -9.92
N GLU A 219 12.98 3.19 -10.21
CA GLU A 219 13.20 2.28 -11.35
C GLU A 219 11.89 1.97 -12.08
N ASP A 220 11.98 1.66 -13.37
CA ASP A 220 10.83 1.19 -14.14
C ASP A 220 10.36 -0.19 -13.65
N ASN A 221 9.06 -0.38 -13.59
CA ASN A 221 8.50 -1.69 -13.34
C ASN A 221 8.60 -2.57 -14.59
N THR A 222 9.60 -3.43 -14.61
CA THR A 222 9.83 -4.42 -15.68
C THR A 222 9.32 -5.82 -15.32
N LYS A 223 8.45 -5.92 -14.31
CA LYS A 223 7.84 -7.18 -13.88
C LYS A 223 6.42 -7.33 -14.45
N PRO A 224 5.93 -8.56 -14.66
CA PRO A 224 4.55 -8.80 -15.14
C PRO A 224 3.45 -8.26 -14.22
N TRP A 225 3.74 -8.03 -12.96
CA TRP A 225 2.86 -7.42 -11.97
C TRP A 225 2.73 -5.92 -12.25
N SER A 226 1.73 -5.53 -13.04
CA SER A 226 1.67 -4.24 -13.72
C SER A 226 0.63 -3.27 -13.16
N GLY A 227 -0.35 -3.76 -12.45
CA GLY A 227 -1.28 -2.97 -11.65
C GLY A 227 -1.13 -3.32 -10.18
N ASP A 228 -1.44 -2.38 -9.30
CA ASP A 228 -1.28 -2.60 -7.86
C ASP A 228 -2.20 -1.66 -7.04
N HIS A 229 -2.32 -1.97 -5.76
CA HIS A 229 -3.05 -1.18 -4.77
C HIS A 229 -2.15 -0.78 -3.57
N CYS A 230 -0.87 -1.13 -3.61
CA CYS A 230 0.09 -0.88 -2.52
C CYS A 230 0.73 0.51 -2.59
N SER A 231 0.03 1.51 -3.13
CA SER A 231 0.46 2.91 -3.03
C SER A 231 0.39 3.44 -1.60
N ASN A 232 -0.42 2.82 -0.74
CA ASN A 232 -0.77 3.25 0.62
C ASN A 232 -1.50 4.60 0.71
N ASP A 233 -1.72 5.29 -0.40
CA ASP A 233 -2.51 6.52 -0.43
C ASP A 233 -3.98 6.17 -0.72
N PRO A 234 -4.91 6.44 0.23
CA PRO A 234 -6.32 6.14 0.04
C PRO A 234 -6.95 6.92 -1.12
N ASP A 235 -6.41 8.09 -1.48
CA ASP A 235 -6.93 8.87 -2.60
C ASP A 235 -6.53 8.30 -3.96
N VAL A 236 -5.45 7.52 -4.03
CA VAL A 236 -4.98 6.84 -5.24
C VAL A 236 -5.70 5.50 -5.47
N VAL A 237 -6.00 4.78 -4.40
CA VAL A 237 -6.57 3.42 -4.48
C VAL A 237 -7.92 3.33 -3.76
N ARG A 238 -8.80 4.30 -3.98
CA ARG A 238 -10.16 4.29 -3.41
C ARG A 238 -10.91 3.03 -3.80
N GLY A 239 -11.49 2.36 -2.79
CA GLY A 239 -12.39 1.25 -2.98
C GLY A 239 -13.78 1.65 -3.47
N ILE A 240 -14.66 0.68 -3.57
CA ILE A 240 -16.08 0.88 -3.89
C ILE A 240 -16.96 0.55 -2.67
N PHE A 241 -18.07 1.23 -2.55
CA PHE A 241 -19.10 0.97 -1.55
C PHE A 241 -20.48 1.15 -2.18
N PHE A 242 -21.28 0.09 -2.21
CA PHE A 242 -22.67 0.13 -2.64
C PHE A 242 -23.56 -0.58 -1.61
N LEU A 243 -24.62 0.07 -1.19
CA LEU A 243 -25.63 -0.50 -0.31
C LEU A 243 -27.03 -0.23 -0.90
N ASN A 244 -27.92 -1.21 -0.90
CA ASN A 244 -29.30 -1.05 -1.36
C ASN A 244 -30.22 -0.42 -0.29
N ARG A 245 -29.67 0.39 0.56
CA ARG A 245 -30.33 1.23 1.57
C ARG A 245 -29.78 2.65 1.47
N GLU A 246 -30.58 3.62 1.89
CA GLU A 246 -30.10 4.99 2.04
C GLU A 246 -29.08 5.05 3.18
N ILE A 247 -27.98 5.76 2.98
CA ILE A 247 -26.92 5.96 3.98
C ILE A 247 -26.77 7.45 4.30
N GLU A 248 -26.36 7.74 5.52
CA GLU A 248 -26.22 9.11 6.02
C GLU A 248 -24.88 9.77 5.68
N SER A 249 -23.89 8.98 5.20
CA SER A 249 -22.54 9.46 4.86
C SER A 249 -22.34 9.53 3.34
N ASP A 250 -21.67 10.56 2.86
CA ASP A 250 -21.19 10.72 1.48
C ASP A 250 -19.76 10.16 1.30
N GLN A 251 -19.08 9.78 2.40
CA GLN A 251 -17.72 9.23 2.41
C GLN A 251 -17.62 7.98 3.30
N PRO A 252 -18.34 6.88 2.97
CA PRO A 252 -18.27 5.67 3.73
C PRO A 252 -16.87 5.06 3.69
N GLY A 253 -16.36 4.66 4.86
CA GLY A 253 -15.07 4.02 5.01
C GLY A 253 -15.19 2.51 5.23
N MET A 254 -14.07 1.79 5.05
CA MET A 254 -14.02 0.36 5.36
C MET A 254 -14.28 0.07 6.83
N VAL A 255 -13.90 0.99 7.71
CA VAL A 255 -14.16 0.91 9.16
C VAL A 255 -15.64 0.95 9.52
N ASP A 256 -16.48 1.53 8.66
CA ASP A 256 -17.93 1.68 8.88
C ASP A 256 -18.73 0.41 8.52
N VAL A 257 -18.08 -0.54 7.81
CA VAL A 257 -18.76 -1.77 7.34
C VAL A 257 -19.25 -2.60 8.51
N MET A 258 -18.39 -2.89 9.48
CA MET A 258 -18.74 -3.73 10.62
C MET A 258 -19.84 -3.12 11.50
N PRO A 259 -19.74 -1.86 11.97
CA PRO A 259 -20.81 -1.26 12.75
C PRO A 259 -22.12 -1.15 11.98
N THR A 260 -22.08 -0.91 10.66
CA THR A 260 -23.27 -0.91 9.80
C THR A 260 -23.94 -2.30 9.73
N VAL A 261 -23.14 -3.35 9.57
CA VAL A 261 -23.66 -4.74 9.55
C VAL A 261 -24.27 -5.13 10.89
N LEU A 262 -23.65 -4.75 12.01
CA LEU A 262 -24.22 -4.98 13.35
C LEU A 262 -25.57 -4.29 13.51
N ARG A 263 -25.68 -3.04 13.08
CA ARG A 263 -26.94 -2.28 13.09
C ARG A 263 -28.02 -2.96 12.24
N LEU A 264 -27.69 -3.40 11.04
CA LEU A 264 -28.62 -4.12 10.14
C LEU A 264 -29.11 -5.46 10.72
N LEU A 265 -28.37 -6.05 11.63
CA LEU A 265 -28.73 -7.29 12.34
C LEU A 265 -29.41 -7.07 13.69
N ASP A 266 -29.74 -5.83 14.05
CA ASP A 266 -30.27 -5.43 15.38
C ASP A 266 -29.36 -5.87 16.54
N LEU A 267 -28.03 -5.89 16.31
CA LEU A 267 -27.03 -6.21 17.30
C LEU A 267 -26.41 -4.91 17.89
N PRO A 268 -25.99 -4.96 19.17
CA PRO A 268 -25.32 -3.82 19.76
C PRO A 268 -23.98 -3.54 19.05
N VAL A 269 -23.74 -2.26 18.76
CA VAL A 269 -22.46 -1.79 18.25
C VAL A 269 -21.55 -1.53 19.44
N PRO A 270 -20.37 -2.17 19.55
CA PRO A 270 -19.43 -1.94 20.63
C PRO A 270 -18.92 -0.49 20.66
N ASP A 271 -18.69 0.05 21.85
CA ASP A 271 -18.00 1.33 22.02
C ASP A 271 -16.52 1.23 21.60
N GLY A 272 -15.95 2.33 21.09
CA GLY A 272 -14.52 2.43 20.77
C GLY A 272 -14.11 1.85 19.43
N LEU A 273 -15.05 1.64 18.52
CA LEU A 273 -14.75 1.38 17.11
C LEU A 273 -14.30 2.67 16.42
N ASP A 274 -13.41 2.55 15.42
CA ASP A 274 -12.98 3.71 14.60
C ASP A 274 -14.06 4.15 13.60
N GLY A 275 -14.99 3.27 13.24
CA GLY A 275 -16.08 3.54 12.31
C GLY A 275 -17.43 3.66 12.99
N GLU A 276 -18.39 4.28 12.28
CA GLU A 276 -19.76 4.50 12.73
C GLU A 276 -20.76 3.77 11.83
N PRO A 277 -21.94 3.37 12.35
CA PRO A 277 -23.00 2.84 11.49
C PRO A 277 -23.47 3.89 10.49
N LEU A 278 -23.63 3.51 9.23
CA LEU A 278 -24.07 4.38 8.14
C LEU A 278 -25.59 4.50 7.99
N LEU A 279 -26.38 3.82 8.87
CA LEU A 279 -27.84 3.76 8.86
C LEU A 279 -28.42 4.16 10.21
#